data_ddf177d58804ea7b94e6d3db0c6372cb
#
_entry.id   ddf177d58804ea7b94e6d3db0c6372cb
#
_cell.length_a   1.000
_cell.length_b   1.000
_cell.length_c   1.000
_cell.angle_alpha   90.00
_cell.angle_beta   90.00
_cell.angle_gamma   90.00
#
_symmetry.space_group_name_H-M   'P 1'
#
loop_
_entity.id
_entity.type
_entity.pdbx_description
1 polymer ?
#
loop_
_entity_poly.entity_id
_entity_poly.type
_entity_poly.pdbx_seq_one_letter_code
_entity_poly.pdbx_strand_id
1 'polypeptide(L)'
;MKKVYYGWWVVGGAYLLLLCAAGTQFYAFPVFLDVMVREMEWARTQVALALTVGSFVMGAVGLLVGWLIHRVGLRPVMVCGAIIAGLGFFLLRTITEPWQFYLYYGLILSVGITGIGSVSTMTAVEMWFDRGRSTALGIATVGVGVGGVVMPLLAGWLISKYDWQTAYACMAGILILVGTPISAIIMRTPRERRVVPEQAQQKGLKAGDATIGQALRQKSFWLISVSAMLSYLAYSIGLTHQVAFAVDMGIDRLAAAGAVGLLCAFSIPGRLGFGRLGDIMDKRYVMMTAASLQAVAFVMLMKTTNLSMLYVYSALIGVGVGGLTPILPGLLADHFGGSHFGAIYGASGMVNTLGMMIGPVYGGWIFDTTKSYSLAFLSGIIITLLAIILIYLAPKPRSQ
;
A
#
# COMPACT_ATOMS: atom_id res chain seq x y z
N MET A 1 29.31 -17.36 16.08
CA MET A 1 28.32 -16.82 15.15
C MET A 1 27.58 -15.69 15.85
N LYS A 2 27.67 -14.43 15.38
CA LYS A 2 26.88 -13.33 15.94
C LYS A 2 25.40 -13.65 15.72
N LYS A 3 24.59 -13.73 16.79
CA LYS A 3 23.15 -13.93 16.68
C LYS A 3 22.56 -12.78 15.86
N VAL A 4 21.90 -13.10 14.74
CA VAL A 4 21.19 -12.12 13.93
C VAL A 4 20.15 -11.43 14.81
N TYR A 5 20.14 -10.10 14.79
CA TYR A 5 19.14 -9.30 15.53
C TYR A 5 17.72 -9.70 15.10
N TYR A 6 16.88 -10.05 16.06
CA TYR A 6 15.53 -10.60 15.77
C TYR A 6 14.66 -9.68 14.91
N GLY A 7 14.88 -8.37 14.97
CA GLY A 7 14.19 -7.39 14.12
C GLY A 7 14.28 -7.72 12.63
N TRP A 8 15.39 -8.33 12.15
CA TRP A 8 15.52 -8.71 10.75
C TRP A 8 14.62 -9.89 10.36
N TRP A 9 14.33 -10.79 11.29
CA TRP A 9 13.32 -11.83 11.06
C TRP A 9 11.93 -11.23 10.93
N VAL A 10 11.61 -10.18 11.73
CA VAL A 10 10.36 -9.43 11.63
C VAL A 10 10.26 -8.70 10.28
N VAL A 11 11.36 -8.12 9.79
CA VAL A 11 11.42 -7.52 8.43
C VAL A 11 11.16 -8.56 7.36
N GLY A 12 11.79 -9.75 7.43
CA GLY A 12 11.53 -10.86 6.51
C GLY A 12 10.09 -11.35 6.54
N GLY A 13 9.51 -11.47 7.75
CA GLY A 13 8.09 -11.78 7.93
C GLY A 13 7.16 -10.72 7.34
N ALA A 14 7.45 -9.43 7.57
CA ALA A 14 6.70 -8.31 7.01
C ALA A 14 6.78 -8.29 5.48
N TYR A 15 7.97 -8.55 4.90
CA TYR A 15 8.16 -8.69 3.45
C TYR A 15 7.24 -9.78 2.87
N LEU A 16 7.23 -10.99 3.46
CA LEU A 16 6.41 -12.10 2.96
C LEU A 16 4.91 -11.82 3.12
N LEU A 17 4.49 -11.24 4.24
CA LEU A 17 3.09 -10.88 4.46
C LEU A 17 2.62 -9.80 3.49
N LEU A 18 3.44 -8.78 3.22
CA LEU A 18 3.12 -7.73 2.24
C LEU A 18 3.12 -8.28 0.81
N LEU A 19 4.03 -9.20 0.48
CA LEU A 19 4.03 -9.90 -0.81
C LEU A 19 2.70 -10.64 -1.01
N CYS A 20 2.27 -11.43 -0.01
CA CYS A 20 1.01 -12.14 -0.09
C CYS A 20 -0.19 -11.18 -0.11
N ALA A 21 -0.27 -10.24 0.82
CA ALA A 21 -1.42 -9.35 0.98
C ALA A 21 -1.65 -8.46 -0.25
N ALA A 22 -0.63 -7.68 -0.65
CA ALA A 22 -0.76 -6.77 -1.79
C ALA A 22 -0.86 -7.52 -3.13
N GLY A 23 -0.06 -8.58 -3.28
CA GLY A 23 -0.03 -9.39 -4.49
C GLY A 23 -1.38 -10.05 -4.79
N THR A 24 -2.00 -10.67 -3.78
CA THR A 24 -3.25 -11.39 -3.97
C THR A 24 -4.46 -10.46 -4.11
N GLN A 25 -4.54 -9.38 -3.31
CA GLN A 25 -5.72 -8.52 -3.33
C GLN A 25 -5.68 -7.49 -4.47
N PHE A 26 -4.58 -6.76 -4.63
CA PHE A 26 -4.55 -5.66 -5.60
C PHE A 26 -4.05 -6.08 -6.97
N TYR A 27 -2.92 -6.79 -7.00
CA TYR A 27 -2.22 -7.03 -8.25
C TYR A 27 -2.76 -8.24 -9.02
N ALA A 28 -3.25 -9.28 -8.33
CA ALA A 28 -3.92 -10.40 -8.99
C ALA A 28 -5.37 -10.08 -9.41
N PHE A 29 -5.99 -9.03 -8.85
CA PHE A 29 -7.37 -8.66 -9.13
C PHE A 29 -7.70 -8.48 -10.62
N PRO A 30 -6.90 -7.78 -11.45
CA PRO A 30 -7.19 -7.64 -12.87
C PRO A 30 -7.28 -8.96 -13.63
N VAL A 31 -6.51 -9.97 -13.21
CA VAL A 31 -6.55 -11.32 -13.81
C VAL A 31 -7.88 -12.00 -13.50
N PHE A 32 -8.33 -11.93 -12.25
CA PHE A 32 -9.63 -12.47 -11.85
C PHE A 32 -10.80 -11.68 -12.45
N LEU A 33 -10.67 -10.34 -12.57
CA LEU A 33 -11.70 -9.50 -13.18
C LEU A 33 -12.03 -9.97 -14.60
N ASP A 34 -11.03 -10.23 -15.42
CA ASP A 34 -11.23 -10.67 -16.80
C ASP A 34 -12.00 -12.00 -16.87
N VAL A 35 -11.68 -12.92 -15.97
CA VAL A 35 -12.37 -14.23 -15.90
C VAL A 35 -13.79 -14.08 -15.40
N MET A 36 -14.02 -13.27 -14.35
CA MET A 36 -15.38 -13.04 -13.82
C MET A 36 -16.29 -12.41 -14.88
N VAL A 37 -15.78 -11.46 -15.66
CA VAL A 37 -16.53 -10.84 -16.75
C VAL A 37 -16.88 -11.87 -17.84
N ARG A 38 -15.98 -12.79 -18.16
CA ARG A 38 -16.19 -13.78 -19.22
C ARG A 38 -17.08 -14.95 -18.80
N GLU A 39 -16.83 -15.50 -17.60
CA GLU A 39 -17.52 -16.74 -17.18
C GLU A 39 -18.83 -16.48 -16.44
N MET A 40 -18.92 -15.36 -15.69
CA MET A 40 -20.13 -14.99 -14.97
C MET A 40 -21.01 -14.02 -15.75
N GLU A 41 -20.55 -13.54 -16.92
CA GLU A 41 -21.24 -12.53 -17.75
C GLU A 41 -21.54 -11.22 -16.98
N TRP A 42 -20.76 -10.93 -15.91
CA TRP A 42 -20.94 -9.72 -15.12
C TRP A 42 -20.36 -8.50 -15.83
N ALA A 43 -21.00 -7.35 -15.64
CA ALA A 43 -20.46 -6.10 -16.14
C ALA A 43 -19.11 -5.81 -15.44
N ARG A 44 -18.15 -5.26 -16.19
CA ARG A 44 -16.83 -4.86 -15.63
C ARG A 44 -16.95 -3.93 -14.42
N THR A 45 -17.94 -3.03 -14.45
CA THR A 45 -18.25 -2.11 -13.35
C THR A 45 -18.69 -2.85 -12.08
N GLN A 46 -19.50 -3.91 -12.21
CA GLN A 46 -19.94 -4.74 -11.10
C GLN A 46 -18.73 -5.42 -10.44
N VAL A 47 -17.83 -6.00 -11.23
CA VAL A 47 -16.63 -6.65 -10.69
C VAL A 47 -15.69 -5.62 -10.05
N ALA A 48 -15.45 -4.49 -10.72
CA ALA A 48 -14.56 -3.44 -10.21
C ALA A 48 -15.07 -2.80 -8.90
N LEU A 49 -16.40 -2.75 -8.70
CA LEU A 49 -17.01 -2.22 -7.48
C LEU A 49 -16.55 -2.99 -6.23
N ALA A 50 -16.27 -4.29 -6.33
CA ALA A 50 -15.76 -5.08 -5.21
C ALA A 50 -14.40 -4.56 -4.71
N LEU A 51 -13.51 -4.14 -5.62
CA LEU A 51 -12.22 -3.54 -5.26
C LEU A 51 -12.42 -2.16 -4.60
N THR A 52 -13.37 -1.37 -5.07
CA THR A 52 -13.72 -0.08 -4.49
C THR A 52 -14.26 -0.24 -3.06
N VAL A 53 -15.21 -1.16 -2.86
CA VAL A 53 -15.73 -1.52 -1.53
C VAL A 53 -14.59 -1.99 -0.63
N GLY A 54 -13.72 -2.88 -1.13
CA GLY A 54 -12.57 -3.38 -0.41
C GLY A 54 -11.61 -2.27 0.03
N SER A 55 -11.32 -1.32 -0.85
CA SER A 55 -10.45 -0.18 -0.55
C SER A 55 -11.05 0.71 0.55
N PHE A 56 -12.35 0.97 0.49
CA PHE A 56 -13.06 1.72 1.54
C PHE A 56 -13.00 0.98 2.88
N VAL A 57 -13.29 -0.32 2.89
CA VAL A 57 -13.23 -1.18 4.08
C VAL A 57 -11.83 -1.17 4.67
N MET A 58 -10.79 -1.30 3.85
CA MET A 58 -9.39 -1.25 4.29
C MET A 58 -9.03 0.08 4.97
N GLY A 59 -9.49 1.20 4.42
CA GLY A 59 -9.30 2.51 5.03
C GLY A 59 -9.96 2.61 6.40
N ALA A 60 -11.23 2.24 6.52
CA ALA A 60 -11.99 2.29 7.76
C ALA A 60 -11.46 1.30 8.81
N VAL A 61 -11.21 0.05 8.40
CA VAL A 61 -10.72 -1.02 9.28
C VAL A 61 -9.27 -0.79 9.69
N GLY A 62 -8.48 -0.07 8.89
CA GLY A 62 -7.09 0.29 9.23
C GLY A 62 -6.96 1.03 10.55
N LEU A 63 -7.90 1.92 10.86
CA LEU A 63 -7.99 2.59 12.17
C LEU A 63 -8.25 1.59 13.30
N LEU A 64 -9.22 0.68 13.10
CA LEU A 64 -9.57 -0.35 14.09
C LEU A 64 -8.40 -1.31 14.31
N VAL A 65 -7.71 -1.72 13.27
CA VAL A 65 -6.52 -2.59 13.33
C VAL A 65 -5.42 -1.91 14.15
N GLY A 66 -5.14 -0.62 13.88
CA GLY A 66 -4.16 0.14 14.65
C GLY A 66 -4.52 0.21 16.16
N TRP A 67 -5.79 0.43 16.48
CA TRP A 67 -6.30 0.44 17.86
C TRP A 67 -6.27 -0.96 18.50
N LEU A 68 -6.66 -2.02 17.76
CA LEU A 68 -6.62 -3.39 18.24
C LEU A 68 -5.19 -3.85 18.53
N ILE A 69 -4.21 -3.49 17.70
CA ILE A 69 -2.79 -3.79 17.94
C ILE A 69 -2.35 -3.23 19.30
N HIS A 70 -2.84 -2.03 19.63
CA HIS A 70 -2.52 -1.40 20.91
C HIS A 70 -3.20 -2.12 22.10
N ARG A 71 -4.45 -2.61 21.95
CA ARG A 71 -5.21 -3.27 23.04
C ARG A 71 -4.87 -4.74 23.25
N VAL A 72 -4.89 -5.52 22.17
CA VAL A 72 -4.75 -6.98 22.25
C VAL A 72 -3.38 -7.48 21.77
N GLY A 73 -2.58 -6.57 21.20
CA GLY A 73 -1.25 -6.88 20.69
C GLY A 73 -1.22 -7.22 19.19
N LEU A 74 -0.03 -7.13 18.63
CA LEU A 74 0.21 -7.30 17.20
C LEU A 74 -0.14 -8.72 16.69
N ARG A 75 0.33 -9.74 17.40
CA ARG A 75 0.25 -11.13 16.97
C ARG A 75 -1.19 -11.64 16.81
N PRO A 76 -2.11 -11.48 17.77
CA PRO A 76 -3.50 -11.92 17.62
C PRO A 76 -4.17 -11.25 16.42
N VAL A 77 -3.96 -9.95 16.23
CA VAL A 77 -4.54 -9.19 15.12
C VAL A 77 -4.07 -9.74 13.78
N MET A 78 -2.77 -10.01 13.63
CA MET A 78 -2.21 -10.54 12.39
C MET A 78 -2.63 -11.98 12.11
N VAL A 79 -2.69 -12.84 13.13
CA VAL A 79 -3.15 -14.23 12.97
C VAL A 79 -4.62 -14.28 12.56
N CYS A 80 -5.49 -13.54 13.25
CA CYS A 80 -6.90 -13.42 12.87
C CYS A 80 -7.04 -12.83 11.46
N GLY A 81 -6.25 -11.81 11.14
CA GLY A 81 -6.24 -11.21 9.81
C GLY A 81 -5.89 -12.22 8.71
N ALA A 82 -4.86 -13.03 8.89
CA ALA A 82 -4.46 -14.06 7.93
C ALA A 82 -5.55 -15.13 7.72
N ILE A 83 -6.18 -15.58 8.81
CA ILE A 83 -7.26 -16.56 8.77
C ILE A 83 -8.49 -15.98 8.07
N ILE A 84 -8.90 -14.75 8.42
CA ILE A 84 -10.06 -14.07 7.80
C ILE A 84 -9.80 -13.83 6.31
N ALA A 85 -8.59 -13.41 5.92
CA ALA A 85 -8.24 -13.21 4.53
C ALA A 85 -8.26 -14.53 3.73
N GLY A 86 -7.69 -15.60 4.30
CA GLY A 86 -7.75 -16.92 3.69
C GLY A 86 -9.18 -17.44 3.57
N LEU A 87 -10.02 -17.23 4.58
CA LEU A 87 -11.45 -17.57 4.52
C LEU A 87 -12.16 -16.77 3.43
N GLY A 88 -11.88 -15.46 3.30
CA GLY A 88 -12.43 -14.62 2.24
C GLY A 88 -12.12 -15.16 0.85
N PHE A 89 -10.86 -15.52 0.57
CA PHE A 89 -10.48 -16.17 -0.69
C PHE A 89 -11.13 -17.56 -0.87
N PHE A 90 -11.24 -18.32 0.19
CA PHE A 90 -11.90 -19.65 0.10
C PHE A 90 -13.39 -19.52 -0.24
N LEU A 91 -14.09 -18.56 0.34
CA LEU A 91 -15.50 -18.29 0.04
C LEU A 91 -15.71 -17.78 -1.40
N LEU A 92 -14.74 -17.08 -1.98
CA LEU A 92 -14.80 -16.62 -3.37
C LEU A 92 -14.96 -17.76 -4.39
N ARG A 93 -14.63 -18.99 -4.04
CA ARG A 93 -14.88 -20.18 -4.90
C ARG A 93 -16.37 -20.47 -5.12
N THR A 94 -17.23 -20.00 -4.24
CA THR A 94 -18.65 -20.35 -4.20
C THR A 94 -19.55 -19.22 -4.70
N ILE A 95 -18.96 -18.17 -5.28
CA ILE A 95 -19.74 -17.03 -5.77
C ILE A 95 -20.58 -17.42 -6.97
N THR A 96 -21.83 -17.00 -6.95
CA THR A 96 -22.78 -17.10 -8.07
C THR A 96 -23.42 -15.76 -8.39
N GLU A 97 -23.45 -14.84 -7.41
CA GLU A 97 -24.10 -13.55 -7.51
C GLU A 97 -23.15 -12.39 -7.19
N PRO A 98 -23.27 -11.20 -7.82
CA PRO A 98 -22.37 -10.07 -7.58
C PRO A 98 -22.30 -9.59 -6.12
N TRP A 99 -23.42 -9.65 -5.35
CA TRP A 99 -23.43 -9.23 -3.96
C TRP A 99 -22.54 -10.12 -3.06
N GLN A 100 -22.43 -11.43 -3.38
CA GLN A 100 -21.51 -12.34 -2.68
C GLN A 100 -20.06 -11.91 -2.91
N PHE A 101 -19.73 -11.45 -4.12
CA PHE A 101 -18.42 -10.95 -4.45
C PHE A 101 -18.09 -9.68 -3.64
N TYR A 102 -19.03 -8.76 -3.46
CA TYR A 102 -18.86 -7.59 -2.61
C TYR A 102 -18.67 -7.98 -1.14
N LEU A 103 -19.41 -8.97 -0.66
CA LEU A 103 -19.28 -9.46 0.70
C LEU A 103 -17.94 -10.18 0.93
N TYR A 104 -17.59 -11.13 0.06
CA TYR A 104 -16.40 -11.97 0.28
C TYR A 104 -15.11 -11.22 -0.05
N TYR A 105 -15.04 -10.56 -1.21
CA TYR A 105 -13.86 -9.78 -1.63
C TYR A 105 -13.82 -8.40 -0.96
N GLY A 106 -14.92 -7.66 -1.07
CA GLY A 106 -14.99 -6.29 -0.59
C GLY A 106 -14.93 -6.18 0.93
N LEU A 107 -15.63 -7.03 1.68
CA LEU A 107 -15.68 -6.96 3.14
C LEU A 107 -14.73 -7.96 3.81
N ILE A 108 -14.99 -9.28 3.68
CA ILE A 108 -14.29 -10.29 4.49
C ILE A 108 -12.80 -10.32 4.17
N LEU A 109 -12.45 -10.45 2.90
CA LEU A 109 -11.05 -10.47 2.46
C LEU A 109 -10.34 -9.18 2.86
N SER A 110 -10.96 -8.02 2.63
CA SER A 110 -10.34 -6.71 2.89
C SER A 110 -10.11 -6.47 4.38
N VAL A 111 -11.02 -6.91 5.26
CA VAL A 111 -10.80 -6.91 6.73
C VAL A 111 -9.56 -7.76 7.08
N GLY A 112 -9.49 -8.98 6.55
CA GLY A 112 -8.38 -9.88 6.81
C GLY A 112 -7.05 -9.34 6.31
N ILE A 113 -7.01 -8.85 5.07
CA ILE A 113 -5.81 -8.26 4.46
C ILE A 113 -5.35 -7.01 5.22
N THR A 114 -6.28 -6.20 5.73
CA THR A 114 -5.91 -5.04 6.57
C THR A 114 -5.19 -5.49 7.84
N GLY A 115 -5.62 -6.63 8.43
CA GLY A 115 -5.00 -7.21 9.62
C GLY A 115 -3.55 -7.65 9.43
N ILE A 116 -3.15 -8.13 8.25
CA ILE A 116 -1.77 -8.53 7.90
C ILE A 116 -1.04 -7.53 7.02
N GLY A 117 -1.72 -6.48 6.57
CA GLY A 117 -1.23 -5.51 5.61
C GLY A 117 -0.29 -4.45 6.20
N SER A 118 -0.24 -3.30 5.53
CA SER A 118 0.75 -2.26 5.82
C SER A 118 0.68 -1.73 7.25
N VAL A 119 -0.52 -1.54 7.83
CA VAL A 119 -0.65 -1.01 9.20
C VAL A 119 0.05 -1.93 10.21
N SER A 120 -0.24 -3.22 10.16
CA SER A 120 0.32 -4.20 11.10
C SER A 120 1.80 -4.45 10.87
N THR A 121 2.22 -4.62 9.61
CA THR A 121 3.61 -4.92 9.25
C THR A 121 4.53 -3.74 9.51
N MET A 122 4.12 -2.51 9.16
CA MET A 122 4.93 -1.31 9.43
C MET A 122 5.03 -1.05 10.93
N THR A 123 3.93 -1.23 11.68
CA THR A 123 3.95 -1.15 13.14
C THR A 123 4.89 -2.20 13.73
N ALA A 124 4.88 -3.44 13.22
CA ALA A 124 5.80 -4.49 13.66
C ALA A 124 7.26 -4.10 13.47
N VAL A 125 7.63 -3.64 12.27
CA VAL A 125 9.00 -3.22 11.96
C VAL A 125 9.41 -2.02 12.81
N GLU A 126 8.52 -1.02 12.94
CA GLU A 126 8.77 0.18 13.77
C GLU A 126 9.11 -0.17 15.21
N MET A 127 8.44 -1.16 15.80
CA MET A 127 8.69 -1.58 17.18
C MET A 127 10.10 -2.16 17.43
N TRP A 128 10.79 -2.64 16.40
CA TRP A 128 12.10 -3.29 16.52
C TRP A 128 13.28 -2.40 16.14
N PHE A 129 13.07 -1.31 15.41
CA PHE A 129 14.15 -0.49 14.87
C PHE A 129 14.07 0.96 15.36
N ASP A 130 15.03 1.35 16.23
CA ASP A 130 15.26 2.76 16.59
C ASP A 130 16.24 3.43 15.58
N ARG A 131 17.24 2.69 15.08
CA ARG A 131 18.19 3.13 14.04
C ARG A 131 18.00 2.29 12.77
N GLY A 132 18.19 2.90 11.60
CA GLY A 132 18.01 2.22 10.32
C GLY A 132 16.54 1.85 10.03
N ARG A 133 15.58 2.53 10.68
CA ARG A 133 14.15 2.29 10.58
C ARG A 133 13.64 2.37 9.14
N SER A 134 14.02 3.42 8.41
CA SER A 134 13.56 3.62 7.03
C SER A 134 14.11 2.56 6.08
N THR A 135 15.35 2.13 6.28
CA THR A 135 15.92 0.99 5.54
C THR A 135 15.14 -0.30 5.82
N ALA A 136 14.85 -0.60 7.09
CA ALA A 136 14.09 -1.78 7.47
C ALA A 136 12.67 -1.78 6.88
N LEU A 137 11.98 -0.63 6.92
CA LEU A 137 10.68 -0.41 6.29
C LEU A 137 10.78 -0.54 4.75
N GLY A 138 11.85 -0.01 4.15
CA GLY A 138 12.13 -0.13 2.72
C GLY A 138 12.24 -1.59 2.30
N ILE A 139 13.04 -2.40 3.00
CA ILE A 139 13.21 -3.85 2.71
C ILE A 139 11.88 -4.60 2.89
N ALA A 140 11.14 -4.33 3.97
CA ALA A 140 9.84 -4.95 4.19
C ALA A 140 8.86 -4.65 3.05
N THR A 141 8.81 -3.40 2.58
CA THR A 141 7.88 -2.98 1.52
C THR A 141 8.26 -3.46 0.12
N VAL A 142 9.49 -3.93 -0.11
CA VAL A 142 9.86 -4.63 -1.36
C VAL A 142 8.91 -5.79 -1.64
N GLY A 143 8.40 -6.46 -0.60
CA GLY A 143 7.40 -7.51 -0.73
C GLY A 143 6.17 -7.09 -1.54
N VAL A 144 5.72 -5.84 -1.43
CA VAL A 144 4.61 -5.31 -2.24
C VAL A 144 4.93 -5.34 -3.74
N GLY A 145 6.14 -4.88 -4.12
CA GLY A 145 6.57 -4.88 -5.52
C GLY A 145 6.74 -6.29 -6.08
N VAL A 146 7.38 -7.18 -5.32
CA VAL A 146 7.55 -8.58 -5.73
C VAL A 146 6.21 -9.31 -5.80
N GLY A 147 5.31 -9.05 -4.85
CA GLY A 147 3.94 -9.58 -4.87
C GLY A 147 3.18 -9.14 -6.12
N GLY A 148 3.38 -7.89 -6.56
CA GLY A 148 2.80 -7.34 -7.79
C GLY A 148 3.27 -8.02 -9.08
N VAL A 149 4.43 -8.68 -9.06
CA VAL A 149 4.93 -9.47 -10.19
C VAL A 149 4.50 -10.94 -10.05
N VAL A 150 4.74 -11.53 -8.88
CA VAL A 150 4.61 -12.99 -8.68
C VAL A 150 3.14 -13.44 -8.63
N MET A 151 2.28 -12.72 -7.91
CA MET A 151 0.90 -13.19 -7.66
C MET A 151 -0.01 -13.14 -8.90
N PRO A 152 0.03 -12.10 -9.76
CA PRO A 152 -0.72 -12.14 -11.01
C PRO A 152 -0.27 -13.26 -11.95
N LEU A 153 1.03 -13.52 -12.04
CA LEU A 153 1.57 -14.62 -12.86
C LEU A 153 1.10 -15.98 -12.33
N LEU A 154 1.15 -16.17 -11.01
CA LEU A 154 0.66 -17.38 -10.38
C LEU A 154 -0.85 -17.56 -10.59
N ALA A 155 -1.64 -16.49 -10.39
CA ALA A 155 -3.07 -16.52 -10.64
C ALA A 155 -3.40 -16.87 -12.09
N GLY A 156 -2.75 -16.20 -13.05
CA GLY A 156 -2.95 -16.46 -14.49
C GLY A 156 -2.56 -17.89 -14.87
N TRP A 157 -1.45 -18.42 -14.35
CA TRP A 157 -1.03 -19.80 -14.58
C TRP A 157 -2.04 -20.82 -14.00
N LEU A 158 -2.51 -20.58 -12.77
CA LEU A 158 -3.52 -21.46 -12.14
C LEU A 158 -4.83 -21.45 -12.92
N ILE A 159 -5.30 -20.29 -13.34
CA ILE A 159 -6.54 -20.15 -14.12
C ILE A 159 -6.40 -20.82 -15.49
N SER A 160 -5.27 -20.67 -16.16
CA SER A 160 -5.03 -21.26 -17.47
C SER A 160 -4.93 -22.79 -17.44
N LYS A 161 -4.43 -23.35 -16.33
CA LYS A 161 -4.20 -24.79 -16.18
C LYS A 161 -5.37 -25.54 -15.55
N TYR A 162 -6.11 -24.86 -14.69
CA TYR A 162 -7.24 -25.43 -13.94
C TYR A 162 -8.49 -24.56 -14.16
N ASP A 163 -8.87 -23.80 -13.13
CA ASP A 163 -10.00 -22.89 -13.11
C ASP A 163 -9.76 -21.73 -12.10
N TRP A 164 -10.64 -20.73 -12.12
CA TRP A 164 -10.55 -19.60 -11.20
C TRP A 164 -10.89 -19.99 -9.75
N GLN A 165 -11.72 -21.01 -9.53
CA GLN A 165 -12.07 -21.54 -8.21
C GLN A 165 -10.83 -22.15 -7.55
N THR A 166 -10.06 -22.93 -8.31
CA THR A 166 -8.77 -23.49 -7.85
C THR A 166 -7.75 -22.38 -7.58
N ALA A 167 -7.69 -21.35 -8.43
CA ALA A 167 -6.81 -20.21 -8.20
C ALA A 167 -7.14 -19.48 -6.88
N TYR A 168 -8.43 -19.22 -6.59
CA TYR A 168 -8.85 -18.66 -5.30
C TYR A 168 -8.53 -19.59 -4.12
N ALA A 169 -8.69 -20.90 -4.27
CA ALA A 169 -8.31 -21.87 -3.23
C ALA A 169 -6.80 -21.83 -2.94
N CYS A 170 -5.97 -21.73 -3.98
CA CYS A 170 -4.52 -21.60 -3.80
C CYS A 170 -4.13 -20.30 -3.09
N MET A 171 -4.77 -19.17 -3.45
CA MET A 171 -4.57 -17.90 -2.75
C MET A 171 -4.97 -18.00 -1.27
N ALA A 172 -6.12 -18.65 -0.97
CA ALA A 172 -6.53 -18.96 0.40
C ALA A 172 -5.48 -19.80 1.12
N GLY A 173 -4.99 -20.87 0.48
CA GLY A 173 -3.94 -21.74 1.02
C GLY A 173 -2.66 -20.96 1.35
N ILE A 174 -2.20 -20.09 0.48
CA ILE A 174 -1.01 -19.25 0.72
C ILE A 174 -1.22 -18.40 1.98
N LEU A 175 -2.36 -17.72 2.14
CA LEU A 175 -2.61 -16.86 3.30
C LEU A 175 -2.74 -17.67 4.60
N ILE A 176 -3.36 -18.86 4.56
CA ILE A 176 -3.52 -19.70 5.73
C ILE A 176 -2.20 -20.41 6.07
N LEU A 177 -1.55 -21.05 5.11
CA LEU A 177 -0.38 -21.91 5.36
C LEU A 177 0.93 -21.12 5.46
N VAL A 178 1.02 -19.94 4.88
CA VAL A 178 2.21 -19.07 4.95
C VAL A 178 1.94 -17.87 5.84
N GLY A 179 0.83 -17.15 5.62
CA GLY A 179 0.52 -15.95 6.36
C GLY A 179 0.27 -16.19 7.85
N THR A 180 -0.49 -17.22 8.21
CA THR A 180 -0.80 -17.53 9.62
C THR A 180 0.44 -17.96 10.42
N PRO A 181 1.30 -18.92 9.97
CA PRO A 181 2.52 -19.26 10.70
C PRO A 181 3.49 -18.08 10.83
N ILE A 182 3.69 -17.30 9.80
CA ILE A 182 4.55 -16.10 9.87
C ILE A 182 4.02 -15.15 10.93
N SER A 183 2.71 -14.86 10.93
CA SER A 183 2.05 -14.01 11.90
C SER A 183 2.17 -14.57 13.33
N ALA A 184 2.02 -15.87 13.51
CA ALA A 184 2.06 -16.53 14.83
C ALA A 184 3.47 -16.69 15.39
N ILE A 185 4.47 -16.99 14.56
CA ILE A 185 5.80 -17.38 15.01
C ILE A 185 6.78 -16.21 14.94
N ILE A 186 6.79 -15.48 13.80
CA ILE A 186 7.80 -14.46 13.51
C ILE A 186 7.37 -13.08 14.03
N MET A 187 6.09 -12.71 13.87
CA MET A 187 5.59 -11.38 14.24
C MET A 187 5.43 -11.24 15.75
N ARG A 188 6.54 -10.86 16.41
CA ARG A 188 6.62 -10.69 17.87
C ARG A 188 6.82 -9.24 18.25
N THR A 189 6.20 -8.84 19.36
CA THR A 189 6.50 -7.57 20.03
C THR A 189 7.78 -7.73 20.86
N PRO A 190 8.71 -6.76 20.88
CA PRO A 190 9.87 -6.78 21.77
C PRO A 190 9.42 -6.96 23.24
N ARG A 191 10.20 -7.73 24.03
CA ARG A 191 9.88 -8.04 25.43
C ARG A 191 9.74 -6.77 26.29
N GLU A 192 10.54 -5.75 26.00
CA GLU A 192 10.55 -4.46 26.69
C GLU A 192 9.29 -3.62 26.45
N ARG A 193 8.57 -3.87 25.32
CA ARG A 193 7.29 -3.21 24.99
C ARG A 193 6.07 -4.10 25.27
N ARG A 194 6.27 -5.27 25.93
CA ARG A 194 5.16 -6.14 26.36
C ARG A 194 4.53 -5.58 27.62
N VAL A 195 3.27 -5.21 27.46
CA VAL A 195 2.31 -4.97 28.57
C VAL A 195 2.82 -3.99 29.64
N VAL A 196 2.79 -2.74 29.31
CA VAL A 196 2.64 -1.71 30.35
C VAL A 196 1.14 -1.51 30.54
N PRO A 197 0.56 -1.74 31.74
CA PRO A 197 -0.85 -1.44 32.01
C PRO A 197 -1.18 0.01 31.64
N GLU A 198 -2.42 0.28 31.20
CA GLU A 198 -2.87 1.58 30.68
C GLU A 198 -2.51 2.76 31.62
N GLN A 199 -2.51 2.52 32.94
CA GLN A 199 -2.09 3.49 33.98
C GLN A 199 -0.55 3.69 34.06
N ALA A 200 0.24 2.68 33.69
CA ALA A 200 1.70 2.80 33.61
C ALA A 200 2.18 3.33 32.22
N GLN A 201 1.37 3.19 31.17
CA GLN A 201 1.63 3.79 29.87
C GLN A 201 1.51 5.31 29.90
N GLN A 202 0.59 5.88 30.70
CA GLN A 202 0.52 7.34 30.90
C GLN A 202 1.75 7.88 31.65
N LYS A 203 2.40 7.05 32.50
CA LYS A 203 3.65 7.39 33.20
C LYS A 203 4.93 7.02 32.44
N GLY A 204 4.83 6.15 31.39
CA GLY A 204 5.93 5.62 30.62
C GLY A 204 5.97 6.08 29.14
N LEU A 205 5.13 7.06 28.75
CA LEU A 205 5.29 7.79 27.50
C LEU A 205 6.70 8.37 27.50
N LYS A 206 7.55 7.95 26.55
CA LYS A 206 8.80 8.69 26.33
C LYS A 206 8.41 10.15 26.14
N ALA A 207 9.10 11.06 26.76
CA ALA A 207 8.83 12.49 26.63
C ALA A 207 8.82 12.84 25.13
N GLY A 208 7.63 13.06 24.57
CA GLY A 208 7.46 13.34 23.13
C GLY A 208 6.47 12.43 22.38
N ASP A 209 6.09 11.24 22.91
CA ASP A 209 5.11 10.36 22.26
C ASP A 209 3.70 10.97 22.33
N ALA A 210 3.01 10.98 21.18
CA ALA A 210 1.66 11.52 21.05
C ALA A 210 0.61 10.42 21.03
N THR A 211 -0.53 10.65 21.67
CA THR A 211 -1.74 9.86 21.47
C THR A 211 -2.37 10.18 20.10
N ILE A 212 -3.24 9.31 19.59
CA ILE A 212 -3.95 9.57 18.32
C ILE A 212 -4.74 10.90 18.38
N GLY A 213 -5.41 11.21 19.49
CA GLY A 213 -6.15 12.46 19.66
C GLY A 213 -5.25 13.69 19.65
N GLN A 214 -4.03 13.58 20.21
CA GLN A 214 -3.04 14.65 20.16
C GLN A 214 -2.45 14.79 18.75
N ALA A 215 -2.17 13.68 18.05
CA ALA A 215 -1.66 13.70 16.68
C ALA A 215 -2.66 14.36 15.73
N LEU A 216 -3.94 14.00 15.78
CA LEU A 216 -5.00 14.56 14.93
C LEU A 216 -5.22 16.06 15.15
N ARG A 217 -4.86 16.61 16.32
CA ARG A 217 -4.91 18.06 16.60
C ARG A 217 -3.68 18.81 16.10
N GLN A 218 -2.61 18.13 15.73
CA GLN A 218 -1.38 18.78 15.27
C GLN A 218 -1.42 19.02 13.76
N LYS A 219 -1.02 20.22 13.35
CA LYS A 219 -0.91 20.59 11.92
C LYS A 219 0.04 19.67 11.15
N SER A 220 1.11 19.19 11.80
CA SER A 220 2.08 18.27 11.20
C SER A 220 1.45 16.98 10.69
N PHE A 221 0.47 16.40 11.43
CA PHE A 221 -0.23 15.20 11.00
C PHE A 221 -0.94 15.41 9.66
N TRP A 222 -1.70 16.50 9.55
CA TRP A 222 -2.46 16.81 8.33
C TRP A 222 -1.56 17.20 7.18
N LEU A 223 -0.51 17.98 7.41
CA LEU A 223 0.46 18.34 6.36
C LEU A 223 1.14 17.12 5.77
N ILE A 224 1.58 16.17 6.61
CA ILE A 224 2.22 14.92 6.17
C ILE A 224 1.21 14.00 5.48
N SER A 225 0.06 13.75 6.10
CA SER A 225 -0.94 12.80 5.59
C SER A 225 -1.60 13.30 4.31
N VAL A 226 -1.94 14.60 4.20
CA VAL A 226 -2.52 15.18 2.99
C VAL A 226 -1.48 15.25 1.86
N SER A 227 -0.22 15.57 2.17
CA SER A 227 0.85 15.49 1.18
C SER A 227 0.99 14.08 0.58
N ALA A 228 0.96 13.05 1.44
CA ALA A 228 0.97 11.66 0.99
C ALA A 228 -0.30 11.31 0.18
N MET A 229 -1.48 11.73 0.65
CA MET A 229 -2.75 11.54 -0.05
C MET A 229 -2.70 12.13 -1.47
N LEU A 230 -2.20 13.36 -1.63
CA LEU A 230 -2.06 14.00 -2.93
C LEU A 230 -1.09 13.24 -3.84
N SER A 231 0.03 12.74 -3.30
CA SER A 231 0.97 11.92 -4.04
C SER A 231 0.34 10.59 -4.50
N TYR A 232 -0.47 9.95 -3.65
CA TYR A 232 -1.20 8.74 -4.01
C TYR A 232 -2.37 9.02 -4.98
N LEU A 233 -3.01 10.18 -4.87
CA LEU A 233 -4.03 10.64 -5.82
C LEU A 233 -3.43 10.78 -7.23
N ALA A 234 -2.32 11.49 -7.36
CA ALA A 234 -1.63 11.63 -8.62
C ALA A 234 -1.20 10.26 -9.16
N TYR A 235 -0.55 9.45 -8.32
CA TYR A 235 -0.13 8.09 -8.69
C TYR A 235 -1.29 7.25 -9.24
N SER A 236 -2.47 7.28 -8.59
CA SER A 236 -3.61 6.47 -9.00
C SER A 236 -4.24 6.93 -10.32
N ILE A 237 -4.21 8.25 -10.62
CA ILE A 237 -4.58 8.77 -11.95
C ILE A 237 -3.68 8.13 -13.02
N GLY A 238 -2.36 8.22 -12.84
CA GLY A 238 -1.40 7.68 -13.80
C GLY A 238 -1.49 6.17 -13.96
N LEU A 239 -1.53 5.43 -12.83
CA LEU A 239 -1.61 3.97 -12.83
C LEU A 239 -2.82 3.46 -13.60
N THR A 240 -3.99 4.08 -13.39
CA THR A 240 -5.26 3.61 -13.99
C THR A 240 -5.34 3.93 -15.46
N HIS A 241 -4.87 5.12 -15.87
CA HIS A 241 -5.14 5.63 -17.22
C HIS A 241 -3.97 5.48 -18.20
N GLN A 242 -2.76 5.13 -17.75
CA GLN A 242 -1.58 5.01 -18.63
C GLN A 242 -1.75 4.01 -19.77
N VAL A 243 -2.41 2.87 -19.50
CA VAL A 243 -2.61 1.82 -20.52
C VAL A 243 -3.64 2.27 -21.55
N ALA A 244 -4.76 2.82 -21.12
CA ALA A 244 -5.80 3.35 -22.01
C ALA A 244 -5.23 4.47 -22.90
N PHE A 245 -4.52 5.42 -22.29
CA PHE A 245 -3.83 6.51 -23.01
C PHE A 245 -2.85 5.98 -24.07
N ALA A 246 -2.06 4.96 -23.74
CA ALA A 246 -1.12 4.36 -24.67
C ALA A 246 -1.83 3.66 -25.85
N VAL A 247 -2.92 2.95 -25.56
CA VAL A 247 -3.73 2.28 -26.59
C VAL A 247 -4.40 3.31 -27.52
N ASP A 248 -4.89 4.42 -26.96
CA ASP A 248 -5.47 5.53 -27.75
C ASP A 248 -4.43 6.17 -28.71
N MET A 249 -3.13 6.10 -28.36
CA MET A 249 -2.03 6.52 -29.25
C MET A 249 -1.60 5.46 -30.28
N GLY A 250 -2.27 4.30 -30.33
CA GLY A 250 -1.95 3.20 -31.25
C GLY A 250 -0.83 2.27 -30.76
N ILE A 251 -0.41 2.37 -29.48
CA ILE A 251 0.55 1.42 -28.90
C ILE A 251 -0.17 0.09 -28.63
N ASP A 252 0.48 -1.02 -28.98
CA ASP A 252 -0.04 -2.36 -28.72
C ASP A 252 -0.44 -2.54 -27.25
N ARG A 253 -1.60 -3.14 -27.01
CA ARG A 253 -2.18 -3.30 -25.68
C ARG A 253 -1.29 -4.11 -24.72
N LEU A 254 -0.63 -5.16 -25.22
CA LEU A 254 0.26 -6.00 -24.41
C LEU A 254 1.51 -5.22 -24.01
N ALA A 255 2.08 -4.47 -24.96
CA ALA A 255 3.23 -3.60 -24.69
C ALA A 255 2.88 -2.47 -23.71
N ALA A 256 1.70 -1.85 -23.85
CA ALA A 256 1.18 -0.85 -22.91
C ALA A 256 0.97 -1.43 -21.51
N ALA A 257 0.45 -2.64 -21.39
CA ALA A 257 0.31 -3.33 -20.11
C ALA A 257 1.68 -3.66 -19.47
N GLY A 258 2.70 -3.93 -20.27
CA GLY A 258 4.10 -4.11 -19.83
C GLY A 258 4.65 -2.91 -19.05
N ALA A 259 4.15 -1.70 -19.33
CA ALA A 259 4.52 -0.49 -18.61
C ALA A 259 4.14 -0.56 -17.11
N VAL A 260 3.00 -1.18 -16.77
CA VAL A 260 2.59 -1.39 -15.36
C VAL A 260 3.53 -2.37 -14.67
N GLY A 261 3.94 -3.44 -15.35
CA GLY A 261 4.94 -4.38 -14.83
C GLY A 261 6.27 -3.67 -14.54
N LEU A 262 6.70 -2.80 -15.45
CA LEU A 262 7.93 -2.00 -15.29
C LEU A 262 7.82 -1.03 -14.10
N LEU A 263 6.68 -0.38 -13.91
CA LEU A 263 6.40 0.47 -12.74
C LEU A 263 6.58 -0.33 -11.45
N CYS A 264 6.00 -1.51 -11.35
CA CYS A 264 6.15 -2.39 -10.18
C CYS A 264 7.62 -2.78 -9.96
N ALA A 265 8.35 -3.16 -11.01
CA ALA A 265 9.75 -3.52 -10.93
C ALA A 265 10.63 -2.35 -10.45
N PHE A 266 10.45 -1.16 -11.00
CA PHE A 266 11.20 0.05 -10.61
C PHE A 266 10.79 0.59 -9.23
N SER A 267 9.62 0.21 -8.70
CA SER A 267 9.26 0.55 -7.33
C SER A 267 10.14 -0.17 -6.29
N ILE A 268 10.79 -1.28 -6.65
CA ILE A 268 11.69 -2.02 -5.76
C ILE A 268 12.96 -1.21 -5.44
N PRO A 269 13.79 -0.78 -6.44
CA PRO A 269 14.92 0.09 -6.15
C PRO A 269 14.50 1.41 -5.51
N GLY A 270 13.31 1.95 -5.82
CA GLY A 270 12.74 3.10 -5.14
C GLY A 270 12.60 2.85 -3.63
N ARG A 271 11.97 1.76 -3.21
CA ARG A 271 11.82 1.41 -1.79
C ARG A 271 13.15 1.26 -1.06
N LEU A 272 14.12 0.59 -1.68
CA LEU A 272 15.43 0.37 -1.08
C LEU A 272 16.24 1.67 -1.00
N GLY A 273 16.32 2.41 -2.10
CA GLY A 273 17.11 3.65 -2.18
C GLY A 273 16.57 4.73 -1.25
N PHE A 274 15.27 5.02 -1.32
CA PHE A 274 14.65 6.03 -0.46
C PHE A 274 14.58 5.57 1.00
N GLY A 275 14.40 4.26 1.27
CA GLY A 275 14.52 3.73 2.61
C GLY A 275 15.88 4.03 3.22
N ARG A 276 16.97 3.82 2.46
CA ARG A 276 18.32 4.17 2.92
C ARG A 276 18.52 5.67 3.07
N LEU A 277 18.06 6.48 2.10
CA LEU A 277 18.12 7.93 2.17
C LEU A 277 17.40 8.48 3.40
N GLY A 278 16.25 7.90 3.76
CA GLY A 278 15.48 8.30 4.94
C GLY A 278 16.16 8.04 6.28
N ASP A 279 17.23 7.22 6.32
CA ASP A 279 18.04 7.02 7.52
C ASP A 279 19.22 7.98 7.62
N ILE A 280 19.63 8.62 6.52
CA ILE A 280 20.80 9.51 6.46
C ILE A 280 20.44 10.98 6.23
N MET A 281 19.23 11.25 5.78
CA MET A 281 18.72 12.58 5.47
C MET A 281 17.41 12.87 6.20
N ASP A 282 17.04 14.15 6.32
CA ASP A 282 15.69 14.53 6.79
C ASP A 282 14.62 13.94 5.85
N LYS A 283 13.76 13.09 6.42
CA LYS A 283 12.73 12.36 5.67
C LYS A 283 11.77 13.26 4.89
N ARG A 284 11.63 14.54 5.29
CA ARG A 284 10.81 15.50 4.53
C ARG A 284 11.41 15.79 3.17
N TYR A 285 12.73 16.03 3.10
CA TYR A 285 13.42 16.24 1.82
C TYR A 285 13.41 14.98 0.96
N VAL A 286 13.54 13.81 1.59
CA VAL A 286 13.44 12.53 0.89
C VAL A 286 12.04 12.32 0.30
N MET A 287 10.99 12.67 1.05
CA MET A 287 9.60 12.62 0.57
C MET A 287 9.35 13.64 -0.56
N MET A 288 9.92 14.86 -0.45
CA MET A 288 9.87 15.87 -1.52
C MET A 288 10.53 15.36 -2.80
N THR A 289 11.69 14.72 -2.71
CA THR A 289 12.38 14.13 -3.87
C THR A 289 11.54 13.03 -4.53
N ALA A 290 10.89 12.17 -3.74
CA ALA A 290 9.99 11.15 -4.25
C ALA A 290 8.78 11.75 -5.00
N ALA A 291 8.17 12.81 -4.46
CA ALA A 291 7.10 13.55 -5.11
C ALA A 291 7.59 14.30 -6.36
N SER A 292 8.79 14.87 -6.33
CA SER A 292 9.39 15.53 -7.52
C SER A 292 9.60 14.56 -8.68
N LEU A 293 10.04 13.31 -8.40
CA LEU A 293 10.12 12.27 -9.41
C LEU A 293 8.75 11.94 -10.03
N GLN A 294 7.68 11.96 -9.21
CA GLN A 294 6.32 11.77 -9.74
C GLN A 294 5.91 12.94 -10.63
N ALA A 295 6.20 14.20 -10.25
CA ALA A 295 5.92 15.37 -11.09
C ALA A 295 6.64 15.29 -12.44
N VAL A 296 7.94 14.94 -12.43
CA VAL A 296 8.74 14.73 -13.65
C VAL A 296 8.15 13.58 -14.49
N ALA A 297 7.73 12.49 -13.85
CA ALA A 297 7.07 11.38 -14.54
C ALA A 297 5.79 11.86 -15.26
N PHE A 298 4.94 12.67 -14.63
CA PHE A 298 3.74 13.21 -15.29
C PHE A 298 4.07 14.14 -16.47
N VAL A 299 5.14 14.93 -16.39
CA VAL A 299 5.63 15.71 -17.55
C VAL A 299 6.05 14.78 -18.70
N MET A 300 6.72 13.67 -18.38
CA MET A 300 7.08 12.66 -19.38
C MET A 300 5.83 12.00 -19.98
N LEU A 301 4.83 11.66 -19.15
CA LEU A 301 3.58 11.06 -19.62
C LEU A 301 2.83 11.99 -20.59
N MET A 302 2.76 13.28 -20.28
CA MET A 302 2.16 14.28 -21.18
C MET A 302 2.87 14.41 -22.53
N LYS A 303 4.18 14.17 -22.56
CA LYS A 303 5.01 14.24 -23.79
C LYS A 303 5.18 12.89 -24.47
N THR A 304 4.56 11.84 -23.95
CA THR A 304 4.69 10.48 -24.49
C THR A 304 4.09 10.40 -25.88
N THR A 305 4.91 9.97 -26.85
CA THR A 305 4.53 9.73 -28.24
C THR A 305 4.85 8.31 -28.69
N ASN A 306 5.56 7.54 -27.89
CA ASN A 306 5.97 6.18 -28.21
C ASN A 306 6.13 5.32 -26.95
N LEU A 307 6.28 4.01 -27.17
CA LEU A 307 6.40 3.02 -26.09
C LEU A 307 7.60 3.27 -25.16
N SER A 308 8.74 3.70 -25.71
CA SER A 308 9.95 3.94 -24.90
C SER A 308 9.74 5.07 -23.89
N MET A 309 9.05 6.15 -24.28
CA MET A 309 8.72 7.25 -23.37
C MET A 309 7.72 6.80 -22.28
N LEU A 310 6.75 5.94 -22.62
CA LEU A 310 5.84 5.33 -21.65
C LEU A 310 6.62 4.48 -20.62
N TYR A 311 7.62 3.73 -21.05
CA TYR A 311 8.46 2.94 -20.16
C TYR A 311 9.32 3.81 -19.24
N VAL A 312 9.87 4.93 -19.75
CA VAL A 312 10.59 5.92 -18.92
C VAL A 312 9.66 6.53 -17.88
N TYR A 313 8.45 6.93 -18.26
CA TYR A 313 7.42 7.36 -17.31
C TYR A 313 7.19 6.32 -16.21
N SER A 314 6.96 5.06 -16.62
CA SER A 314 6.66 3.96 -15.68
C SER A 314 7.81 3.70 -14.71
N ALA A 315 9.05 3.79 -15.18
CA ALA A 315 10.22 3.68 -14.33
C ALA A 315 10.30 4.83 -13.30
N LEU A 316 10.13 6.07 -13.75
CA LEU A 316 10.18 7.25 -12.88
C LEU A 316 9.08 7.26 -11.82
N ILE A 317 7.83 7.00 -12.23
CA ILE A 317 6.70 6.97 -11.29
C ILE A 317 6.84 5.79 -10.31
N GLY A 318 7.36 4.64 -10.79
CA GLY A 318 7.65 3.48 -9.96
C GLY A 318 8.67 3.80 -8.86
N VAL A 319 9.80 4.41 -9.21
CA VAL A 319 10.81 4.85 -8.23
C VAL A 319 10.21 5.86 -7.25
N GLY A 320 9.45 6.84 -7.73
CA GLY A 320 8.83 7.88 -6.90
C GLY A 320 7.85 7.30 -5.88
N VAL A 321 6.89 6.48 -6.31
CA VAL A 321 5.91 5.88 -5.39
C VAL A 321 6.56 4.84 -4.47
N GLY A 322 7.56 4.12 -4.98
CA GLY A 322 8.37 3.22 -4.18
C GLY A 322 8.99 3.94 -2.98
N GLY A 323 9.49 5.17 -3.20
CA GLY A 323 10.08 5.99 -2.17
C GLY A 323 9.13 6.45 -1.08
N LEU A 324 7.88 6.78 -1.42
CA LEU A 324 6.87 7.22 -0.43
C LEU A 324 6.57 6.14 0.62
N THR A 325 6.54 4.89 0.20
CA THR A 325 6.06 3.77 1.02
C THR A 325 6.86 3.57 2.32
N PRO A 326 8.22 3.57 2.35
CA PRO A 326 8.98 3.45 3.58
C PRO A 326 9.15 4.79 4.32
N ILE A 327 9.07 5.92 3.62
CA ILE A 327 9.36 7.24 4.22
C ILE A 327 8.18 7.75 5.04
N LEU A 328 6.95 7.58 4.56
CA LEU A 328 5.76 8.06 5.27
C LEU A 328 5.64 7.50 6.70
N PRO A 329 5.68 6.16 6.93
CA PRO A 329 5.64 5.62 8.27
C PRO A 329 6.83 6.09 9.12
N GLY A 330 8.04 6.15 8.56
CA GLY A 330 9.21 6.66 9.25
C GLY A 330 9.08 8.12 9.68
N LEU A 331 8.52 8.97 8.83
CA LEU A 331 8.28 10.38 9.13
C LEU A 331 7.21 10.58 10.22
N LEU A 332 6.13 9.80 10.18
CA LEU A 332 5.11 9.83 11.22
C LEU A 332 5.66 9.35 12.57
N ALA A 333 6.49 8.31 12.58
CA ALA A 333 7.13 7.82 13.79
C ALA A 333 8.10 8.86 14.39
N ASP A 334 8.83 9.60 13.56
CA ASP A 334 9.73 10.67 14.03
C ASP A 334 8.96 11.86 14.65
N HIS A 335 7.74 12.14 14.17
CA HIS A 335 6.94 13.26 14.70
C HIS A 335 6.14 12.91 15.95
N PHE A 336 5.61 11.68 16.00
CA PHE A 336 4.59 11.31 16.99
C PHE A 336 5.04 10.20 17.93
N GLY A 337 6.24 9.64 17.72
CA GLY A 337 6.78 8.55 18.54
C GLY A 337 6.18 7.18 18.19
N GLY A 338 6.59 6.15 18.95
CA GLY A 338 6.25 4.76 18.68
C GLY A 338 5.08 4.20 19.51
N SER A 339 4.69 4.86 20.61
CA SER A 339 3.73 4.27 21.57
C SER A 339 2.34 4.03 20.99
N HIS A 340 1.85 4.94 20.13
CA HIS A 340 0.55 4.84 19.45
C HIS A 340 0.68 4.81 17.93
N PHE A 341 1.86 4.44 17.43
CA PHE A 341 2.20 4.51 16.00
C PHE A 341 1.18 3.81 15.11
N GLY A 342 0.73 2.60 15.46
CA GLY A 342 -0.23 1.84 14.67
C GLY A 342 -1.54 2.58 14.41
N ALA A 343 -2.09 3.24 15.45
CA ALA A 343 -3.31 4.03 15.34
C ALA A 343 -3.10 5.32 14.51
N ILE A 344 -1.97 5.99 14.71
CA ILE A 344 -1.61 7.22 13.96
C ILE A 344 -1.36 6.90 12.49
N TYR A 345 -0.61 5.82 12.20
CA TYR A 345 -0.35 5.38 10.85
C TYR A 345 -1.62 4.86 10.16
N GLY A 346 -2.51 4.16 10.90
CA GLY A 346 -3.82 3.76 10.40
C GLY A 346 -4.71 4.95 10.03
N ALA A 347 -4.71 6.01 10.84
CA ALA A 347 -5.42 7.25 10.53
C ALA A 347 -4.87 7.94 9.27
N SER A 348 -3.55 8.03 9.14
CA SER A 348 -2.91 8.52 7.91
C SER A 348 -3.24 7.63 6.70
N GLY A 349 -3.27 6.30 6.90
CA GLY A 349 -3.67 5.33 5.88
C GLY A 349 -5.08 5.55 5.34
N MET A 350 -6.03 5.87 6.22
CA MET A 350 -7.40 6.23 5.81
C MET A 350 -7.41 7.47 4.91
N VAL A 351 -6.66 8.51 5.28
CA VAL A 351 -6.50 9.72 4.45
C VAL A 351 -5.90 9.38 3.08
N ASN A 352 -4.86 8.54 3.05
CA ASN A 352 -4.18 8.14 1.81
C ASN A 352 -5.10 7.31 0.89
N THR A 353 -5.97 6.48 1.48
CA THR A 353 -6.95 5.68 0.72
C THR A 353 -7.90 6.57 -0.08
N LEU A 354 -8.29 7.74 0.46
CA LEU A 354 -9.13 8.70 -0.29
C LEU A 354 -8.44 9.14 -1.59
N GLY A 355 -7.13 9.42 -1.56
CA GLY A 355 -6.38 9.75 -2.78
C GLY A 355 -6.41 8.63 -3.81
N MET A 356 -6.18 7.38 -3.37
CA MET A 356 -6.22 6.21 -4.25
C MET A 356 -7.60 5.96 -4.87
N MET A 357 -8.68 6.26 -4.14
CA MET A 357 -10.06 6.08 -4.62
C MET A 357 -10.49 7.18 -5.60
N ILE A 358 -10.13 8.43 -5.33
CA ILE A 358 -10.56 9.58 -6.13
C ILE A 358 -9.87 9.60 -7.51
N GLY A 359 -8.59 9.21 -7.57
CA GLY A 359 -7.77 9.36 -8.77
C GLY A 359 -8.33 8.70 -10.04
N PRO A 360 -8.72 7.42 -10.01
CA PRO A 360 -9.29 6.76 -11.18
C PRO A 360 -10.58 7.41 -11.69
N VAL A 361 -11.48 7.77 -10.75
CA VAL A 361 -12.75 8.43 -11.09
C VAL A 361 -12.51 9.82 -11.67
N TYR A 362 -11.63 10.59 -11.06
CA TYR A 362 -11.27 11.93 -11.51
C TYR A 362 -10.65 11.93 -12.92
N GLY A 363 -9.69 11.03 -13.17
CA GLY A 363 -9.06 10.90 -14.49
C GLY A 363 -10.05 10.45 -15.57
N GLY A 364 -10.97 9.52 -15.24
CA GLY A 364 -12.03 9.08 -16.13
C GLY A 364 -13.02 10.20 -16.45
N TRP A 365 -13.48 10.95 -15.43
CA TRP A 365 -14.38 12.09 -15.62
C TRP A 365 -13.78 13.18 -16.52
N ILE A 366 -12.48 13.50 -16.36
CA ILE A 366 -11.81 14.45 -17.26
C ILE A 366 -11.81 13.92 -18.69
N PHE A 367 -11.47 12.64 -18.89
CA PHE A 367 -11.46 12.06 -20.23
C PHE A 367 -12.85 12.05 -20.87
N ASP A 368 -13.89 11.69 -20.12
CA ASP A 368 -15.26 11.65 -20.63
C ASP A 368 -15.75 13.01 -21.10
N THR A 369 -15.34 14.08 -20.39
CA THR A 369 -15.75 15.47 -20.69
C THR A 369 -14.89 16.11 -21.77
N THR A 370 -13.57 15.85 -21.80
CA THR A 370 -12.62 16.54 -22.70
C THR A 370 -12.13 15.70 -23.86
N LYS A 371 -12.40 14.38 -23.84
CA LYS A 371 -11.87 13.38 -24.77
C LYS A 371 -10.33 13.36 -24.84
N SER A 372 -9.68 13.83 -23.78
CA SER A 372 -8.23 13.89 -23.65
C SER A 372 -7.77 13.67 -22.21
N TYR A 373 -6.64 12.99 -22.04
CA TYR A 373 -5.99 12.85 -20.73
C TYR A 373 -5.07 14.02 -20.36
N SER A 374 -4.85 14.98 -21.25
CA SER A 374 -3.90 16.09 -21.04
C SER A 374 -4.18 16.87 -19.75
N LEU A 375 -5.46 17.22 -19.49
CA LEU A 375 -5.84 17.91 -18.25
C LEU A 375 -5.69 17.02 -17.01
N ALA A 376 -5.96 15.72 -17.12
CA ALA A 376 -5.76 14.78 -16.02
C ALA A 376 -4.28 14.68 -15.65
N PHE A 377 -3.38 14.63 -16.62
CA PHE A 377 -1.94 14.56 -16.37
C PHE A 377 -1.37 15.91 -15.90
N LEU A 378 -1.86 17.03 -16.43
CA LEU A 378 -1.50 18.37 -15.94
C LEU A 378 -1.93 18.52 -14.47
N SER A 379 -3.14 18.08 -14.11
CA SER A 379 -3.58 18.09 -12.72
C SER A 379 -2.70 17.18 -11.84
N GLY A 380 -2.23 16.06 -12.35
CA GLY A 380 -1.25 15.20 -11.66
C GLY A 380 0.04 15.95 -11.30
N ILE A 381 0.55 16.80 -12.21
CA ILE A 381 1.72 17.68 -11.95
C ILE A 381 1.38 18.67 -10.83
N ILE A 382 0.26 19.37 -10.95
CA ILE A 382 -0.17 20.40 -9.96
C ILE A 382 -0.36 19.76 -8.58
N ILE A 383 -1.03 18.61 -8.53
CA ILE A 383 -1.28 17.87 -7.29
C ILE A 383 0.02 17.45 -6.62
N THR A 384 1.00 16.94 -7.38
CA THR A 384 2.31 16.57 -6.83
C THR A 384 3.13 17.77 -6.37
N LEU A 385 3.05 18.91 -7.07
CA LEU A 385 3.68 20.16 -6.61
C LEU A 385 3.05 20.67 -5.31
N LEU A 386 1.72 20.60 -5.17
CA LEU A 386 1.04 20.91 -3.91
C LEU A 386 1.47 19.95 -2.79
N ALA A 387 1.65 18.66 -3.08
CA ALA A 387 2.17 17.70 -2.11
C ALA A 387 3.57 18.09 -1.62
N ILE A 388 4.45 18.54 -2.52
CA ILE A 388 5.80 19.04 -2.17
C ILE A 388 5.72 20.28 -1.26
N ILE A 389 4.84 21.22 -1.58
CA ILE A 389 4.64 22.44 -0.76
C ILE A 389 4.16 22.05 0.65
N LEU A 390 3.17 21.16 0.76
CA LEU A 390 2.63 20.75 2.05
C LEU A 390 3.69 20.08 2.93
N ILE A 391 4.51 19.18 2.37
CA ILE A 391 5.55 18.51 3.14
C ILE A 391 6.69 19.47 3.51
N TYR A 392 7.00 20.45 2.65
CA TYR A 392 7.97 21.51 2.98
C TYR A 392 7.51 22.35 4.18
N LEU A 393 6.21 22.67 4.24
CA LEU A 393 5.59 23.41 5.35
C LEU A 393 5.46 22.58 6.63
N ALA A 394 5.65 21.27 6.57
CA ALA A 394 5.62 20.44 7.77
C ALA A 394 6.79 20.81 8.70
N PRO A 395 6.54 21.01 10.01
CA PRO A 395 7.61 21.34 10.96
C PRO A 395 8.66 20.23 10.99
N LYS A 396 9.87 20.58 11.46
CA LYS A 396 10.89 19.57 11.72
C LYS A 396 10.42 18.62 12.81
N PRO A 397 10.71 17.30 12.71
CA PRO A 397 10.51 16.40 13.83
C PRO A 397 11.22 16.97 15.06
N ARG A 398 10.63 16.80 16.24
CA ARG A 398 11.31 17.15 17.48
C ARG A 398 12.56 16.27 17.55
N SER A 399 13.74 16.90 17.59
CA SER A 399 15.01 16.19 17.80
C SER A 399 14.89 15.35 19.07
N GLN A 400 14.95 14.02 18.90
CA GLN A 400 15.09 13.08 20.01
C GLN A 400 16.51 13.11 20.56
#